data_28d9d454eccae31b8bd7809f142e091f
#
_entry.id   28d9d454eccae31b8bd7809f142e091f
#
_cell.length_a   1.000
_cell.length_b   1.000
_cell.length_c   1.000
_cell.angle_alpha   90.00
_cell.angle_beta   90.00
_cell.angle_gamma   90.00
#
_symmetry.space_group_name_H-M   'P 1'
#
loop_
_entity.id
_entity.type
_entity.pdbx_description
1 polymer ?
#
loop_
_entity_poly.entity_id
_entity_poly.type
_entity_poly.pdbx_seq_one_letter_code
_entity_poly.pdbx_strand_id
1 'polypeptide(L)'
;MDTDTKSSTTGYDAAIGTDHSNTKVSNMEDFVSLLKTRNIASPETVWAVVHLEDRPANIQVLQLEQAADTGLLSVKKIHKADFSADNGLIATYAGSVSPWNTHLGGEEWGVPDSLKWDSNTAGAFTDAKNLGRDILSLRHLGHHDKDLAAIKAAWTPYMHRWVNEVSIDDSSSITTPTITATKHYSMGRYSIELPYCIGDFPQVCYITDDSNTGVAAMFIPDEANDLSAGTLYAMKVTQTSTKSVGGGMFDVEWVSLGHATNAEVQKLMTKSDGSYIQFTDMFEIGTKTGGDYDFTCASGFKATVVSGGAMCLKLKAGMEKAASRLETRIYAAYVGASSQWRKLEGITWSKNRKEMYFAVSSAEDSMEHQLAGDGDHSDGDHIGIEKNKCGCVYRAPLDANNRITSISPLICGVYEHFNSADKLKHTSSKDTCDIHNIANPDNVAFMNGHDILLIGEDTSKHKNNAVWAYHMETHALTRINTVVQGAETTGVWYAENINGWSYIMNQVQHPDPASTYGGAGTVGYLGPIKVPGAAAVGVDSGGKKAIELIAETKAAAAAVSGTVSFVTIVPAVFAAMIALMI
;
A
#
# COMPACT_ATOMS: atom_id res chain seq x y z
N MET A 1 -12.01 18.12 2.00
CA MET A 1 -11.29 17.23 2.91
C MET A 1 -11.33 17.77 4.30
N ASP A 2 -11.32 16.88 5.28
CA ASP A 2 -11.39 17.29 6.68
C ASP A 2 -10.19 18.16 7.01
N THR A 3 -10.46 19.32 7.61
CA THR A 3 -9.45 20.26 8.06
C THR A 3 -8.63 19.78 9.25
N ASP A 4 -9.01 18.63 9.83
CA ASP A 4 -8.28 18.02 10.94
C ASP A 4 -7.05 17.21 10.50
N THR A 5 -6.94 16.88 9.19
CA THR A 5 -5.71 16.32 8.65
C THR A 5 -4.70 17.42 8.38
N LYS A 6 -3.63 17.40 9.11
CA LYS A 6 -2.56 18.37 9.00
C LYS A 6 -1.39 17.73 8.27
N SER A 7 -1.00 18.34 7.15
CA SER A 7 0.21 17.94 6.44
C SER A 7 1.42 17.99 7.38
N SER A 8 2.23 16.94 7.37
CA SER A 8 3.43 16.80 8.20
C SER A 8 4.51 17.84 7.92
N THR A 9 4.38 18.63 6.86
CA THR A 9 5.49 19.44 6.36
C THR A 9 5.47 20.90 6.76
N THR A 10 4.34 21.45 7.18
CA THR A 10 4.28 22.87 7.56
C THR A 10 3.08 23.16 8.46
N GLY A 11 3.30 23.86 9.55
CA GLY A 11 2.22 24.43 10.32
C GLY A 11 1.79 23.67 11.57
N TYR A 12 2.42 22.56 11.86
CA TYR A 12 2.13 21.77 13.07
C TYR A 12 2.38 22.55 14.36
N ASP A 13 3.42 23.40 14.39
CA ASP A 13 3.80 24.15 15.59
C ASP A 13 2.76 25.18 16.02
N ALA A 14 2.01 25.73 15.07
CA ALA A 14 0.97 26.71 15.35
C ALA A 14 -0.39 26.07 15.71
N ALA A 15 -0.56 24.81 15.42
CA ALA A 15 -1.86 24.15 15.45
C ALA A 15 -2.11 23.30 16.69
N ILE A 16 -1.16 23.21 17.59
CA ILE A 16 -1.34 22.60 18.91
C ILE A 16 -2.21 23.48 19.82
N GLY A 17 -2.45 24.70 19.41
CA GLY A 17 -3.47 25.56 20.01
C GLY A 17 -4.81 25.48 19.28
N THR A 18 -5.76 26.26 19.72
CA THR A 18 -7.11 26.38 19.14
C THR A 18 -7.17 27.10 17.79
N ASP A 19 -6.01 27.43 17.20
CA ASP A 19 -5.91 28.15 15.94
C ASP A 19 -5.70 27.17 14.76
N HIS A 20 -6.74 26.97 13.99
CA HIS A 20 -6.74 26.18 12.76
C HIS A 20 -6.27 26.98 11.52
N SER A 21 -5.74 28.19 11.69
CA SER A 21 -5.34 29.08 10.58
C SER A 21 -4.23 28.48 9.69
N ASN A 22 -3.45 27.54 10.22
CA ASN A 22 -2.38 26.83 9.51
C ASN A 22 -2.76 25.42 9.05
N THR A 23 -4.03 25.05 9.13
CA THR A 23 -4.52 23.78 8.62
C THR A 23 -4.37 23.75 7.09
N LYS A 24 -3.72 22.74 6.56
CA LYS A 24 -3.60 22.51 5.11
C LYS A 24 -4.46 21.35 4.71
N VAL A 25 -4.99 21.43 3.50
CA VAL A 25 -5.55 20.27 2.82
C VAL A 25 -4.38 19.35 2.51
N SER A 26 -4.51 18.07 2.84
CA SER A 26 -3.52 17.06 2.48
C SER A 26 -3.40 16.98 0.95
N ASN A 27 -2.19 16.74 0.46
CA ASN A 27 -1.91 16.39 -0.93
C ASN A 27 -1.32 14.97 -1.03
N MET A 28 -1.54 14.19 0.02
CA MET A 28 -1.01 12.85 0.21
C MET A 28 -2.12 11.80 0.05
N GLU A 29 -3.02 12.01 -0.90
CA GLU A 29 -4.04 11.03 -1.26
C GLU A 29 -3.37 9.83 -1.92
N ASP A 30 -3.39 8.70 -1.22
CA ASP A 30 -2.71 7.50 -1.70
C ASP A 30 -3.66 6.49 -2.32
N PHE A 31 -4.66 6.04 -1.59
CA PHE A 31 -5.55 4.98 -2.05
C PHE A 31 -7.02 5.33 -1.87
N VAL A 32 -7.86 4.85 -2.81
CA VAL A 32 -9.33 4.95 -2.71
C VAL A 32 -10.00 3.66 -3.12
N SER A 33 -10.74 3.06 -2.19
CA SER A 33 -11.67 1.98 -2.52
C SER A 33 -13.08 2.50 -2.78
N LEU A 34 -13.81 1.85 -3.69
CA LEU A 34 -15.26 2.03 -3.85
C LEU A 34 -15.98 0.80 -3.28
N LEU A 35 -16.88 1.02 -2.33
CA LEU A 35 -17.67 -0.01 -1.69
C LEU A 35 -19.14 0.14 -2.08
N LYS A 36 -19.83 -1.00 -2.26
CA LYS A 36 -21.25 -1.02 -2.54
C LYS A 36 -22.06 -0.76 -1.27
N THR A 37 -23.14 -0.02 -1.39
CA THR A 37 -24.13 0.11 -0.31
C THR A 37 -24.72 -1.25 0.07
N ARG A 38 -25.04 -1.42 1.34
CA ARG A 38 -25.86 -2.54 1.86
C ARG A 38 -27.35 -2.15 1.93
N ASN A 39 -27.66 -0.88 1.70
CA ASN A 39 -29.04 -0.38 1.72
C ASN A 39 -29.71 -0.57 0.35
N ILE A 40 -30.58 -1.57 0.25
CA ILE A 40 -31.28 -1.91 -0.98
C ILE A 40 -32.29 -0.84 -1.43
N ALA A 41 -32.70 0.07 -0.54
CA ALA A 41 -33.59 1.17 -0.87
C ALA A 41 -32.90 2.39 -1.46
N SER A 42 -31.55 2.41 -1.43
CA SER A 42 -30.71 3.49 -1.96
C SER A 42 -29.54 2.92 -2.74
N PRO A 43 -29.80 2.13 -3.80
CA PRO A 43 -28.76 1.42 -4.55
C PRO A 43 -27.78 2.36 -5.26
N GLU A 44 -28.17 3.63 -5.51
CA GLU A 44 -27.34 4.69 -6.07
C GLU A 44 -26.24 5.17 -5.11
N THR A 45 -26.32 4.81 -3.83
CA THR A 45 -25.28 5.15 -2.86
C THR A 45 -24.05 4.29 -3.08
N VAL A 46 -22.88 4.93 -3.17
CA VAL A 46 -21.58 4.30 -3.22
C VAL A 46 -20.70 4.91 -2.12
N TRP A 47 -19.93 4.10 -1.47
CA TRP A 47 -18.99 4.56 -0.45
C TRP A 47 -17.58 4.58 -1.00
N ALA A 48 -16.86 5.69 -0.82
CA ALA A 48 -15.43 5.73 -1.07
C ALA A 48 -14.69 5.86 0.25
N VAL A 49 -13.65 5.05 0.42
CA VAL A 49 -12.74 5.13 1.57
C VAL A 49 -11.40 5.61 1.07
N VAL A 50 -10.96 6.76 1.57
CA VAL A 50 -9.80 7.51 1.07
C VAL A 50 -8.70 7.50 2.13
N HIS A 51 -7.52 7.04 1.76
CA HIS A 51 -6.30 7.16 2.55
C HIS A 51 -5.64 8.50 2.35
N LEU A 52 -5.12 9.07 3.44
CA LEU A 52 -4.22 10.22 3.43
C LEU A 52 -2.92 9.82 4.12
N GLU A 53 -1.86 9.66 3.35
CA GLU A 53 -0.53 9.22 3.80
C GLU A 53 0.21 10.32 4.56
N ASP A 54 -0.41 10.87 5.57
CA ASP A 54 0.17 11.89 6.43
C ASP A 54 0.63 11.32 7.79
N ARG A 55 1.29 12.15 8.58
CA ARG A 55 1.68 11.86 9.95
C ARG A 55 1.20 12.96 10.88
N PRO A 56 0.11 12.72 11.63
CA PRO A 56 -0.74 11.51 11.66
C PRO A 56 -1.52 11.33 10.38
N ALA A 57 -1.83 10.08 10.04
CA ALA A 57 -2.66 9.73 8.91
C ALA A 57 -4.15 9.90 9.22
N ASN A 58 -4.95 9.88 8.18
CA ASN A 58 -6.41 9.89 8.30
C ASN A 58 -7.03 9.03 7.20
N ILE A 59 -8.11 8.35 7.54
CA ILE A 59 -8.97 7.66 6.59
C ILE A 59 -10.32 8.34 6.59
N GLN A 60 -10.73 8.86 5.42
CA GLN A 60 -12.02 9.49 5.22
C GLN A 60 -12.97 8.55 4.52
N VAL A 61 -14.24 8.60 4.90
CA VAL A 61 -15.32 7.84 4.25
C VAL A 61 -16.25 8.82 3.57
N LEU A 62 -16.32 8.74 2.24
CA LEU A 62 -17.14 9.60 1.42
C LEU A 62 -18.44 8.87 1.05
N GLN A 63 -19.58 9.45 1.36
CA GLN A 63 -20.85 9.05 0.79
C GLN A 63 -20.97 9.68 -0.60
N LEU A 64 -21.07 8.84 -1.61
CA LEU A 64 -21.23 9.25 -3.00
C LEU A 64 -22.63 8.89 -3.50
N GLU A 65 -23.12 9.66 -4.47
CA GLU A 65 -24.28 9.30 -5.29
C GLU A 65 -23.80 8.99 -6.71
N GLN A 66 -24.24 7.85 -7.21
CA GLN A 66 -23.97 7.42 -8.58
C GLN A 66 -25.16 7.78 -9.47
N ALA A 67 -24.95 8.57 -10.50
CA ALA A 67 -25.97 8.86 -11.49
C ALA A 67 -26.29 7.59 -12.30
N ALA A 68 -27.56 7.19 -12.29
CA ALA A 68 -28.00 5.91 -12.87
C ALA A 68 -27.76 5.82 -14.39
N ASP A 69 -27.91 6.93 -15.11
CA ASP A 69 -27.81 7.01 -16.57
C ASP A 69 -26.36 7.15 -17.07
N THR A 70 -25.50 7.78 -16.29
CA THR A 70 -24.11 8.08 -16.69
C THR A 70 -23.07 7.36 -15.87
N GLY A 71 -23.39 6.86 -14.68
CA GLY A 71 -22.45 6.29 -13.74
C GLY A 71 -21.57 7.32 -13.02
N LEU A 72 -21.75 8.62 -13.27
CA LEU A 72 -20.93 9.65 -12.64
C LEU A 72 -21.14 9.67 -11.12
N LEU A 73 -20.04 9.81 -10.39
CA LEU A 73 -20.02 9.85 -8.93
C LEU A 73 -19.96 11.30 -8.43
N SER A 74 -20.80 11.63 -7.45
CA SER A 74 -20.78 12.94 -6.79
C SER A 74 -20.75 12.79 -5.28
N VAL A 75 -19.91 13.58 -4.59
CA VAL A 75 -19.80 13.57 -3.12
C VAL A 75 -21.04 14.21 -2.51
N LYS A 76 -21.67 13.51 -1.58
CA LYS A 76 -22.81 14.00 -0.80
C LYS A 76 -22.43 14.36 0.64
N LYS A 77 -21.59 13.54 1.26
CA LYS A 77 -21.21 13.73 2.66
C LYS A 77 -19.83 13.11 2.91
N ILE A 78 -19.12 13.69 3.87
CA ILE A 78 -17.85 13.17 4.36
C ILE A 78 -18.06 12.70 5.80
N HIS A 79 -17.59 11.50 6.07
CA HIS A 79 -17.52 10.90 7.39
C HIS A 79 -16.06 10.58 7.73
N LYS A 80 -15.76 10.32 8.98
CA LYS A 80 -14.44 9.94 9.46
C LYS A 80 -14.45 8.49 9.93
N ALA A 81 -13.42 7.73 9.60
CA ALA A 81 -13.13 6.46 10.24
C ALA A 81 -12.37 6.76 11.55
N ASP A 82 -12.93 6.34 12.68
CA ASP A 82 -12.36 6.65 14.01
C ASP A 82 -11.48 5.49 14.52
N PHE A 83 -10.16 5.70 14.46
CA PHE A 83 -9.15 4.80 15.00
C PHE A 83 -8.61 5.23 16.36
N SER A 84 -9.29 6.13 17.07
CA SER A 84 -8.80 6.67 18.36
C SER A 84 -8.63 5.58 19.43
N ALA A 85 -9.47 4.53 19.40
CA ALA A 85 -9.35 3.37 20.30
C ALA A 85 -8.07 2.55 20.03
N ASP A 86 -7.51 2.61 18.83
CA ASP A 86 -6.31 1.92 18.38
C ASP A 86 -5.09 2.87 18.23
N ASN A 87 -5.06 3.96 19.00
CA ASN A 87 -3.99 4.97 19.04
C ASN A 87 -3.82 5.79 17.74
N GLY A 88 -4.87 5.90 16.93
CA GLY A 88 -4.84 6.63 15.66
C GLY A 88 -4.03 5.92 14.57
N LEU A 89 -3.73 6.62 13.50
CA LEU A 89 -3.03 6.10 12.32
C LEU A 89 -1.80 6.94 11.99
N ILE A 90 -0.79 6.29 11.40
CA ILE A 90 0.41 6.94 10.86
C ILE A 90 0.67 6.39 9.46
N ALA A 91 0.85 7.29 8.46
CA ALA A 91 1.26 6.96 7.09
C ALA A 91 0.48 5.76 6.51
N THR A 92 -0.82 5.94 6.31
CA THR A 92 -1.67 4.95 5.63
C THR A 92 -1.38 4.99 4.14
N TYR A 93 -1.03 3.85 3.59
CA TYR A 93 -0.57 3.69 2.22
C TYR A 93 -1.62 3.00 1.33
N ALA A 94 -1.21 2.12 0.42
CA ALA A 94 -2.13 1.43 -0.47
C ALA A 94 -3.14 0.53 0.26
N GLY A 95 -4.14 0.08 -0.46
CA GLY A 95 -5.20 -0.75 0.09
C GLY A 95 -5.91 -1.60 -0.94
N SER A 96 -6.94 -2.31 -0.50
CA SER A 96 -7.78 -3.16 -1.34
C SER A 96 -9.23 -3.19 -0.84
N VAL A 97 -10.10 -3.81 -1.64
CA VAL A 97 -11.45 -4.15 -1.20
C VAL A 97 -11.49 -5.64 -0.88
N SER A 98 -11.93 -5.97 0.33
CA SER A 98 -12.08 -7.36 0.74
C SER A 98 -13.20 -8.08 -0.04
N PRO A 99 -13.17 -9.41 -0.14
CA PRO A 99 -14.27 -10.18 -0.72
C PRO A 99 -15.62 -9.96 -0.02
N TRP A 100 -15.62 -9.49 1.23
CA TRP A 100 -16.83 -9.18 2.03
C TRP A 100 -17.19 -7.70 2.04
N ASN A 101 -16.68 -6.92 1.07
CA ASN A 101 -17.03 -5.52 0.84
C ASN A 101 -16.67 -4.58 1.99
N THR A 102 -15.46 -4.74 2.53
CA THR A 102 -14.83 -3.77 3.43
C THR A 102 -13.55 -3.24 2.78
N HIS A 103 -13.10 -2.09 3.25
CA HIS A 103 -11.81 -1.53 2.87
C HIS A 103 -10.72 -2.11 3.74
N LEU A 104 -9.62 -2.54 3.13
CA LEU A 104 -8.39 -2.96 3.80
C LEU A 104 -7.25 -2.03 3.40
N GLY A 105 -6.40 -1.67 4.36
CA GLY A 105 -5.23 -0.85 4.13
C GLY A 105 -4.11 -1.14 5.13
N GLY A 106 -2.97 -0.48 4.97
CA GLY A 106 -1.80 -0.64 5.82
C GLY A 106 -1.28 0.67 6.39
N GLU A 107 -0.52 0.58 7.48
CA GLU A 107 0.38 1.63 7.96
C GLU A 107 1.81 1.24 7.56
N GLU A 108 2.49 2.08 6.78
CA GLU A 108 3.77 1.73 6.19
C GLU A 108 4.96 2.28 6.98
N TRP A 109 5.14 3.59 7.02
CA TRP A 109 6.35 4.23 7.55
C TRP A 109 6.04 5.28 8.66
N GLY A 110 7.00 6.12 9.01
CA GLY A 110 6.79 7.21 9.97
C GLY A 110 6.87 6.81 11.43
N VAL A 111 7.25 5.55 11.72
CA VAL A 111 7.45 5.05 13.08
C VAL A 111 8.92 4.70 13.26
N PRO A 112 9.55 5.12 14.37
CA PRO A 112 10.94 4.77 14.66
C PRO A 112 11.13 3.25 14.69
N ASP A 113 12.31 2.80 14.29
CA ASP A 113 12.77 1.44 14.55
C ASP A 113 12.74 1.16 16.07
N SER A 114 12.18 0.02 16.46
CA SER A 114 11.93 -0.30 17.86
C SER A 114 13.22 -0.40 18.69
N LEU A 115 14.27 -1.00 18.12
CA LEU A 115 15.57 -1.09 18.82
C LEU A 115 16.20 0.30 19.00
N LYS A 116 16.13 1.17 18.00
CA LYS A 116 16.58 2.56 18.11
C LYS A 116 15.73 3.34 19.11
N TRP A 117 14.42 3.11 19.12
CA TRP A 117 13.52 3.71 20.08
C TRP A 117 13.88 3.31 21.51
N ASP A 118 14.07 2.03 21.76
CA ASP A 118 14.37 1.48 23.08
C ASP A 118 15.72 1.97 23.63
N SER A 119 16.75 1.97 22.78
CA SER A 119 18.11 2.40 23.15
C SER A 119 18.25 3.92 23.27
N ASN A 120 17.25 4.68 22.91
CA ASN A 120 17.32 6.12 22.88
C ASN A 120 17.27 6.72 24.28
N THR A 121 18.36 7.36 24.68
CA THR A 121 18.41 8.28 25.81
C THR A 121 18.17 9.71 25.32
N ALA A 122 17.64 10.56 26.20
CA ALA A 122 17.39 11.98 25.89
C ALA A 122 18.63 12.64 25.25
N GLY A 123 18.58 12.89 23.96
CA GLY A 123 19.68 13.50 23.19
C GLY A 123 20.15 12.70 21.96
N ALA A 124 19.82 11.41 21.82
CA ALA A 124 20.20 10.61 20.66
C ALA A 124 19.29 10.78 19.44
N PHE A 125 18.13 11.40 19.58
CA PHE A 125 17.29 11.83 18.48
C PHE A 125 17.76 13.18 17.91
N THR A 126 18.99 13.26 17.51
CA THR A 126 19.58 14.49 16.96
C THR A 126 19.41 14.62 15.45
N ASP A 127 18.85 13.64 14.78
CA ASP A 127 18.43 13.80 13.39
C ASP A 127 17.09 14.59 13.35
N ALA A 128 17.26 15.90 13.47
CA ALA A 128 16.16 16.85 13.60
C ALA A 128 15.15 16.86 12.45
N LYS A 129 15.49 16.23 11.31
CA LYS A 129 14.64 16.23 10.12
C LYS A 129 13.57 15.15 10.17
N ASN A 130 13.88 13.96 10.66
CA ASN A 130 12.93 12.85 10.74
C ASN A 130 12.22 12.82 12.08
N LEU A 131 12.93 13.05 13.17
CA LEU A 131 12.33 13.02 14.49
C LEU A 131 11.42 14.23 14.77
N GLY A 132 11.72 15.40 14.22
CA GLY A 132 10.82 16.55 14.32
C GLY A 132 9.42 16.22 13.81
N ARG A 133 9.33 15.51 12.69
CA ARG A 133 8.07 15.03 12.13
C ARG A 133 7.39 13.99 13.02
N ASP A 134 8.15 13.02 13.54
CA ASP A 134 7.60 11.94 14.36
C ASP A 134 7.13 12.46 15.72
N ILE A 135 7.86 13.36 16.36
CA ILE A 135 7.42 14.02 17.59
C ILE A 135 6.18 14.87 17.35
N LEU A 136 6.11 15.61 16.24
CA LEU A 136 4.94 16.41 15.91
C LEU A 136 3.70 15.52 15.71
N SER A 137 3.85 14.38 15.03
CA SER A 137 2.79 13.39 14.87
C SER A 137 2.33 12.84 16.24
N LEU A 138 3.27 12.49 17.11
CA LEU A 138 2.98 12.01 18.46
C LEU A 138 2.27 13.08 19.29
N ARG A 139 2.67 14.34 19.18
CA ARG A 139 1.98 15.45 19.84
C ARG A 139 0.55 15.59 19.36
N HIS A 140 0.30 15.46 18.05
CA HIS A 140 -1.04 15.47 17.50
C HIS A 140 -1.91 14.31 17.99
N LEU A 141 -1.31 13.13 18.20
CA LEU A 141 -1.97 11.97 18.81
C LEU A 141 -2.19 12.12 20.36
N GLY A 142 -2.10 13.34 20.90
CA GLY A 142 -2.38 13.62 22.30
C GLY A 142 -1.16 13.69 23.22
N HIS A 143 0.06 13.70 22.66
CA HIS A 143 1.30 13.76 23.44
C HIS A 143 1.99 15.12 23.39
N HIS A 144 1.27 16.18 23.06
CA HIS A 144 1.81 17.53 22.73
C HIS A 144 2.54 18.21 23.88
N ASP A 145 2.19 17.96 25.14
CA ASP A 145 2.81 18.58 26.31
C ASP A 145 3.89 17.72 26.96
N LYS A 146 4.27 16.59 26.33
CA LYS A 146 5.15 15.61 26.94
C LYS A 146 6.58 15.73 26.44
N ASP A 147 7.53 15.63 27.38
CA ASP A 147 8.93 15.34 27.04
C ASP A 147 9.11 13.88 26.55
N LEU A 148 10.30 13.53 26.09
CA LEU A 148 10.57 12.20 25.56
C LEU A 148 10.30 11.09 26.58
N ALA A 149 10.61 11.29 27.84
CA ALA A 149 10.39 10.28 28.88
C ALA A 149 8.88 10.03 29.08
N ALA A 150 8.10 11.11 29.12
CA ALA A 150 6.65 11.03 29.22
C ALA A 150 6.00 10.44 27.95
N ILE A 151 6.56 10.72 26.76
CA ILE A 151 6.13 10.07 25.50
C ILE A 151 6.43 8.56 25.57
N LYS A 152 7.65 8.16 25.94
CA LYS A 152 8.02 6.74 26.09
C LYS A 152 7.16 5.98 27.10
N ALA A 153 6.66 6.66 28.13
CA ALA A 153 5.74 6.07 29.10
C ALA A 153 4.30 5.92 28.57
N ALA A 154 3.92 6.69 27.56
CA ALA A 154 2.56 6.74 27.04
C ALA A 154 2.41 6.14 25.62
N TRP A 155 3.51 5.90 24.91
CA TRP A 155 3.51 5.47 23.53
C TRP A 155 4.70 4.55 23.20
N THR A 156 4.48 3.61 22.30
CA THR A 156 5.49 2.70 21.75
C THR A 156 5.33 2.58 20.23
N PRO A 157 6.41 2.34 19.46
CA PRO A 157 6.32 2.04 18.04
C PRO A 157 5.38 0.88 17.70
N TYR A 158 5.16 -0.05 18.65
CA TYR A 158 4.28 -1.20 18.47
C TYR A 158 2.79 -0.85 18.37
N MET A 159 2.38 0.40 18.62
CA MET A 159 1.01 0.87 18.39
C MET A 159 0.67 1.07 16.92
N HIS A 160 1.66 1.08 16.03
CA HIS A 160 1.49 1.38 14.60
C HIS A 160 2.15 0.34 13.68
N ARG A 161 1.91 0.47 12.38
CA ARG A 161 2.32 -0.44 11.30
C ARG A 161 1.48 -1.73 11.29
N TRP A 162 0.17 -1.55 11.35
CA TRP A 162 -0.80 -2.64 11.32
C TRP A 162 -1.69 -2.56 10.09
N VAL A 163 -2.21 -3.71 9.67
CA VAL A 163 -3.34 -3.74 8.73
C VAL A 163 -4.53 -3.07 9.38
N ASN A 164 -5.21 -2.22 8.64
CA ASN A 164 -6.43 -1.56 9.07
C ASN A 164 -7.60 -1.98 8.17
N GLU A 165 -8.78 -2.04 8.76
CA GLU A 165 -10.03 -2.35 8.08
C GLU A 165 -11.07 -1.29 8.41
N VAL A 166 -11.81 -0.84 7.37
CA VAL A 166 -12.99 0.01 7.54
C VAL A 166 -14.20 -0.70 6.95
N SER A 167 -15.17 -1.00 7.80
CA SER A 167 -16.46 -1.53 7.39
C SER A 167 -17.55 -0.48 7.54
N ILE A 168 -18.53 -0.50 6.62
CA ILE A 168 -19.65 0.44 6.59
C ILE A 168 -20.93 -0.37 6.59
N ASP A 169 -21.71 -0.25 7.66
CA ASP A 169 -23.07 -0.77 7.72
C ASP A 169 -24.07 0.38 7.58
N ASP A 170 -24.62 0.50 6.40
CA ASP A 170 -25.66 1.47 6.03
C ASP A 170 -27.02 0.82 5.76
N SER A 171 -27.17 -0.47 6.09
CA SER A 171 -28.35 -1.27 5.82
C SER A 171 -29.64 -0.66 6.35
N SER A 172 -29.57 0.02 7.50
CA SER A 172 -30.71 0.69 8.14
C SER A 172 -30.81 2.17 7.78
N SER A 173 -29.71 2.85 7.44
CA SER A 173 -29.70 4.29 7.12
C SER A 173 -28.43 4.71 6.40
N ILE A 174 -28.56 5.27 5.20
CA ILE A 174 -27.45 5.88 4.46
C ILE A 174 -26.99 7.23 5.04
N THR A 175 -27.85 7.89 5.84
CA THR A 175 -27.53 9.21 6.42
C THR A 175 -26.78 9.10 7.74
N THR A 176 -26.92 8.00 8.43
CA THR A 176 -26.29 7.67 9.71
C THR A 176 -25.75 6.23 9.68
N PRO A 177 -24.78 5.91 8.81
CA PRO A 177 -24.18 4.58 8.74
C PRO A 177 -23.39 4.29 10.02
N THR A 178 -23.27 3.02 10.37
CA THR A 178 -22.27 2.58 11.34
C THR A 178 -20.95 2.35 10.63
N ILE A 179 -19.93 3.13 10.95
CA ILE A 179 -18.57 2.99 10.42
C ILE A 179 -17.71 2.37 11.52
N THR A 180 -17.19 1.18 11.27
CA THR A 180 -16.27 0.49 12.18
C THR A 180 -14.87 0.53 11.60
N ALA A 181 -13.93 0.98 12.40
CA ALA A 181 -12.51 1.09 12.08
C ALA A 181 -11.72 0.19 13.04
N THR A 182 -10.89 -0.70 12.52
CA THR A 182 -10.19 -1.73 13.31
C THR A 182 -8.76 -1.93 12.82
N LYS A 183 -7.79 -2.09 13.73
CA LYS A 183 -6.46 -2.60 13.41
C LYS A 183 -6.39 -4.11 13.64
N HIS A 184 -5.77 -4.84 12.69
CA HIS A 184 -5.60 -6.29 12.75
C HIS A 184 -4.20 -6.67 13.20
N TYR A 185 -4.01 -6.76 14.50
CA TYR A 185 -2.73 -7.10 15.14
C TYR A 185 -2.30 -8.56 14.88
N SER A 186 -3.26 -9.45 14.64
CA SER A 186 -3.04 -10.86 14.28
C SER A 186 -2.22 -11.04 13.00
N MET A 187 -2.28 -10.07 12.08
CA MET A 187 -1.67 -10.13 10.76
C MET A 187 -0.18 -9.73 10.72
N GLY A 188 0.41 -9.34 11.87
CA GLY A 188 1.81 -8.97 11.97
C GLY A 188 2.09 -7.50 11.69
N ARG A 189 3.29 -7.06 12.08
CA ARG A 189 3.74 -5.66 12.04
C ARG A 189 5.00 -5.50 11.20
N TYR A 190 4.91 -4.71 10.12
CA TYR A 190 6.01 -4.35 9.21
C TYR A 190 5.61 -3.09 8.40
N SER A 191 6.37 -2.66 7.41
CA SER A 191 5.97 -1.54 6.55
C SER A 191 4.92 -2.04 5.56
N ILE A 192 3.65 -2.01 5.98
CA ILE A 192 2.57 -2.62 5.22
C ILE A 192 2.22 -1.72 4.05
N GLU A 193 2.58 -2.19 2.86
CA GLU A 193 2.19 -1.55 1.61
C GLU A 193 0.72 -1.86 1.31
N LEU A 194 0.39 -3.13 1.09
CA LEU A 194 -0.95 -3.53 0.69
C LEU A 194 -1.34 -4.90 1.26
N PRO A 195 -2.47 -4.99 2.02
CA PRO A 195 -3.13 -6.24 2.35
C PRO A 195 -4.18 -6.60 1.28
N TYR A 196 -4.16 -7.82 0.77
CA TYR A 196 -5.06 -8.30 -0.28
C TYR A 196 -5.62 -9.68 0.04
N CYS A 197 -6.91 -9.76 0.34
CA CYS A 197 -7.58 -11.02 0.65
C CYS A 197 -8.31 -11.61 -0.56
N ILE A 198 -8.18 -12.91 -0.77
CA ILE A 198 -8.76 -13.63 -1.90
C ILE A 198 -9.52 -14.88 -1.47
N GLY A 199 -10.41 -15.32 -2.35
CA GLY A 199 -11.11 -16.60 -2.23
C GLY A 199 -12.33 -16.56 -1.32
N ASP A 200 -13.06 -17.67 -1.36
CA ASP A 200 -14.06 -18.04 -0.38
C ASP A 200 -13.33 -18.68 0.82
N PHE A 201 -14.04 -18.93 1.92
CA PHE A 201 -13.39 -19.53 3.10
C PHE A 201 -12.90 -20.98 2.81
N PRO A 202 -11.67 -21.37 3.22
CA PRO A 202 -10.70 -20.52 3.92
C PRO A 202 -10.06 -19.46 3.00
N GLN A 203 -10.22 -18.21 3.42
CA GLN A 203 -9.63 -17.08 2.72
C GLN A 203 -8.12 -17.05 2.91
N VAL A 204 -7.42 -16.45 1.96
CA VAL A 204 -5.99 -16.21 2.05
C VAL A 204 -5.75 -14.71 1.85
N CYS A 205 -5.09 -14.07 2.79
CA CYS A 205 -4.69 -12.67 2.68
C CYS A 205 -3.19 -12.59 2.46
N TYR A 206 -2.76 -11.94 1.39
CA TYR A 206 -1.37 -11.61 1.13
C TYR A 206 -1.08 -10.21 1.62
N ILE A 207 0.14 -9.98 2.09
CA ILE A 207 0.57 -8.68 2.58
C ILE A 207 1.97 -8.41 2.05
N THR A 208 2.15 -7.26 1.42
CA THR A 208 3.44 -6.79 0.92
C THR A 208 4.08 -5.81 1.91
N ASP A 209 5.41 -5.79 1.91
CA ASP A 209 6.24 -5.05 2.85
C ASP A 209 7.18 -4.12 2.07
N ASP A 210 6.84 -2.83 1.99
CA ASP A 210 7.72 -1.85 1.37
C ASP A 210 8.92 -1.57 2.25
N SER A 211 10.01 -2.20 1.89
CA SER A 211 11.30 -2.06 2.58
C SER A 211 12.45 -2.36 1.64
N ASN A 212 13.63 -1.87 2.00
CA ASN A 212 14.87 -2.23 1.27
C ASN A 212 15.29 -3.69 1.49
N THR A 213 14.79 -4.33 2.53
CA THR A 213 14.93 -5.75 2.85
C THR A 213 13.61 -6.19 3.47
N GLY A 214 12.63 -6.45 2.62
CA GLY A 214 11.25 -6.76 3.01
C GLY A 214 10.93 -8.25 2.96
N VAL A 215 9.78 -8.58 3.52
CA VAL A 215 9.19 -9.92 3.51
C VAL A 215 7.82 -9.90 2.85
N ALA A 216 7.47 -10.95 2.12
CA ALA A 216 6.09 -11.16 1.71
C ALA A 216 5.39 -12.07 2.73
N ALA A 217 4.21 -11.70 3.16
CA ALA A 217 3.48 -12.48 4.15
C ALA A 217 2.15 -13.02 3.59
N MET A 218 1.68 -14.08 4.23
CA MET A 218 0.38 -14.70 3.97
C MET A 218 -0.31 -14.96 5.31
N PHE A 219 -1.56 -14.52 5.43
CA PHE A 219 -2.38 -14.75 6.60
C PHE A 219 -3.60 -15.60 6.23
N ILE A 220 -3.88 -16.61 7.04
CA ILE A 220 -5.06 -17.47 6.90
C ILE A 220 -5.92 -17.27 8.14
N PRO A 221 -7.09 -16.63 8.01
CA PRO A 221 -7.99 -16.39 9.13
C PRO A 221 -8.65 -17.68 9.62
N ASP A 222 -9.04 -17.71 10.89
CA ASP A 222 -9.72 -18.86 11.50
C ASP A 222 -11.19 -18.96 11.06
N GLU A 223 -11.83 -17.81 10.83
CA GLU A 223 -13.23 -17.70 10.48
C GLU A 223 -13.42 -16.86 9.21
N ALA A 224 -14.51 -17.10 8.51
CA ALA A 224 -14.83 -16.37 7.29
C ALA A 224 -15.06 -14.88 7.57
N ASN A 225 -14.40 -14.02 6.79
CA ASN A 225 -14.55 -12.56 6.85
C ASN A 225 -14.15 -11.93 8.20
N ASP A 226 -13.33 -12.63 8.98
CA ASP A 226 -12.83 -12.15 10.28
C ASP A 226 -11.30 -12.26 10.34
N LEU A 227 -10.65 -11.11 10.35
CA LEU A 227 -9.19 -11.01 10.43
C LEU A 227 -8.67 -10.90 11.87
N SER A 228 -9.53 -11.05 12.88
CA SER A 228 -9.17 -10.88 14.28
C SER A 228 -8.31 -12.02 14.84
N ALA A 229 -8.30 -13.18 14.19
CA ALA A 229 -7.53 -14.36 14.56
C ALA A 229 -7.11 -15.17 13.34
N GLY A 230 -5.92 -15.77 13.38
CA GLY A 230 -5.44 -16.62 12.31
C GLY A 230 -3.95 -16.96 12.39
N THR A 231 -3.48 -17.69 11.39
CA THR A 231 -2.09 -18.10 11.26
C THR A 231 -1.36 -17.26 10.23
N LEU A 232 -0.23 -16.70 10.63
CA LEU A 232 0.65 -15.91 9.79
C LEU A 232 1.79 -16.77 9.24
N TYR A 233 2.14 -16.54 7.98
CA TYR A 233 3.25 -17.17 7.28
C TYR A 233 4.10 -16.11 6.61
N ALA A 234 5.41 -16.39 6.46
CA ALA A 234 6.31 -15.59 5.64
C ALA A 234 6.83 -16.42 4.46
N MET A 235 7.03 -15.76 3.33
CA MET A 235 7.52 -16.38 2.10
C MET A 235 9.01 -16.74 2.23
N LYS A 236 9.35 -17.98 1.86
CA LYS A 236 10.72 -18.39 1.56
C LYS A 236 10.79 -18.74 0.10
N VAL A 237 11.77 -18.19 -0.63
CA VAL A 237 11.99 -18.50 -2.04
C VAL A 237 13.28 -19.29 -2.24
N THR A 238 13.27 -20.12 -3.29
CA THR A 238 14.46 -20.77 -3.82
C THR A 238 14.59 -20.38 -5.28
N GLN A 239 15.66 -19.67 -5.62
CA GLN A 239 15.88 -19.25 -7.01
C GLN A 239 16.15 -20.45 -7.90
N THR A 240 15.37 -20.61 -8.98
CA THR A 240 15.48 -21.69 -9.95
C THR A 240 16.13 -21.26 -11.26
N SER A 241 16.19 -19.96 -11.51
CA SER A 241 16.85 -19.39 -12.69
C SER A 241 18.31 -19.03 -12.43
N THR A 242 19.07 -18.88 -13.51
CA THR A 242 20.38 -18.21 -13.45
C THR A 242 20.22 -16.71 -13.22
N LYS A 243 21.25 -16.06 -12.74
CA LYS A 243 21.31 -14.60 -12.51
C LYS A 243 20.96 -13.79 -13.76
N SER A 244 21.29 -14.28 -14.96
CA SER A 244 21.04 -13.61 -16.24
C SER A 244 19.58 -13.59 -16.69
N VAL A 245 18.69 -14.30 -15.99
CA VAL A 245 17.24 -14.17 -16.24
C VAL A 245 16.77 -12.90 -15.52
N GLY A 246 16.42 -11.87 -16.28
CA GLY A 246 15.96 -10.60 -15.74
C GLY A 246 14.77 -10.78 -14.80
N GLY A 247 14.90 -10.30 -13.58
CA GLY A 247 13.91 -10.48 -12.52
C GLY A 247 13.96 -11.82 -11.77
N GLY A 248 14.62 -12.86 -12.30
CA GLY A 248 14.73 -14.16 -11.66
C GLY A 248 13.45 -15.01 -11.69
N MET A 249 13.58 -16.30 -11.39
CA MET A 249 12.45 -17.23 -11.22
C MET A 249 12.66 -17.99 -9.91
N PHE A 250 11.57 -18.26 -9.18
CA PHE A 250 11.64 -18.78 -7.83
C PHE A 250 10.54 -19.82 -7.57
N ASP A 251 10.89 -20.87 -6.83
CA ASP A 251 9.94 -21.71 -6.12
C ASP A 251 9.64 -21.09 -4.76
N VAL A 252 8.42 -21.30 -4.25
CA VAL A 252 7.94 -20.68 -3.01
C VAL A 252 7.57 -21.74 -1.98
N GLU A 253 8.08 -21.54 -0.75
CA GLU A 253 7.67 -22.23 0.46
C GLU A 253 7.12 -21.20 1.47
N TRP A 254 6.22 -21.63 2.35
CA TRP A 254 5.62 -20.78 3.37
C TRP A 254 6.06 -21.20 4.77
N VAL A 255 6.86 -20.38 5.42
CA VAL A 255 7.34 -20.57 6.79
C VAL A 255 6.29 -20.07 7.77
N SER A 256 5.78 -20.96 8.63
CA SER A 256 4.79 -20.58 9.64
C SER A 256 5.42 -19.69 10.72
N LEU A 257 4.79 -18.54 10.98
CA LEU A 257 5.11 -17.64 12.10
C LEU A 257 4.17 -17.86 13.28
N GLY A 258 3.29 -18.87 13.20
CA GLY A 258 2.38 -19.29 14.26
C GLY A 258 1.04 -18.55 14.23
N HIS A 259 0.17 -18.95 15.15
CA HIS A 259 -1.19 -18.43 15.33
C HIS A 259 -1.25 -17.34 16.41
N ALA A 260 -2.08 -16.32 16.19
CA ALA A 260 -2.42 -15.31 17.21
C ALA A 260 -3.79 -14.67 16.95
N THR A 261 -4.36 -14.11 17.99
CA THR A 261 -5.54 -13.23 17.93
C THR A 261 -5.14 -11.78 18.17
N ASN A 262 -5.96 -10.83 17.69
CA ASN A 262 -5.77 -9.39 17.97
C ASN A 262 -5.61 -9.11 19.46
N ALA A 263 -6.50 -9.68 20.29
CA ALA A 263 -6.48 -9.47 21.74
C ALA A 263 -5.19 -10.01 22.42
N GLU A 264 -4.67 -11.16 21.95
CA GLU A 264 -3.39 -11.68 22.46
C GLU A 264 -2.24 -10.73 22.12
N VAL A 265 -2.17 -10.25 20.87
CA VAL A 265 -1.08 -9.37 20.43
C VAL A 265 -1.13 -8.01 21.14
N GLN A 266 -2.31 -7.40 21.26
CA GLN A 266 -2.47 -6.17 22.04
C GLN A 266 -1.97 -6.32 23.47
N LYS A 267 -2.30 -7.45 24.11
CA LYS A 267 -1.83 -7.73 25.48
C LYS A 267 -0.31 -7.88 25.55
N LEU A 268 0.33 -8.40 24.51
CA LEU A 268 1.79 -8.57 24.47
C LEU A 268 2.56 -7.24 24.40
N MET A 269 1.92 -6.14 23.98
CA MET A 269 2.56 -4.82 23.93
C MET A 269 2.87 -4.25 25.30
N THR A 270 2.21 -4.73 26.35
CA THR A 270 2.36 -4.21 27.71
C THR A 270 2.80 -5.32 28.66
N LYS A 271 3.86 -5.08 29.42
CA LYS A 271 4.36 -5.99 30.44
C LYS A 271 3.49 -5.96 31.69
N SER A 272 3.69 -6.93 32.58
CA SER A 272 2.94 -7.04 33.83
C SER A 272 3.10 -5.86 34.78
N ASP A 273 4.20 -5.10 34.67
CA ASP A 273 4.47 -3.89 35.44
C ASP A 273 3.84 -2.62 34.82
N GLY A 274 3.12 -2.76 33.71
CA GLY A 274 2.47 -1.67 32.95
C GLY A 274 3.39 -0.95 31.98
N SER A 275 4.66 -1.28 31.91
CA SER A 275 5.57 -0.72 30.89
C SER A 275 5.38 -1.40 29.53
N TYR A 276 5.75 -0.73 28.44
CA TYR A 276 5.73 -1.35 27.12
C TYR A 276 6.85 -2.36 26.94
N ILE A 277 6.56 -3.43 26.18
CA ILE A 277 7.57 -4.40 25.76
C ILE A 277 8.61 -3.71 24.89
N GLN A 278 9.86 -4.13 25.00
CA GLN A 278 10.99 -3.63 24.23
C GLN A 278 11.53 -4.72 23.32
N PHE A 279 12.29 -4.33 22.29
CA PHE A 279 12.98 -5.26 21.40
C PHE A 279 13.85 -6.26 22.21
N THR A 280 14.58 -5.74 23.18
CA THR A 280 15.47 -6.54 24.04
C THR A 280 14.73 -7.42 25.04
N ASP A 281 13.43 -7.26 25.24
CA ASP A 281 12.62 -8.24 25.98
C ASP A 281 12.41 -9.52 25.16
N MET A 282 12.39 -9.41 23.81
CA MET A 282 12.18 -10.54 22.89
C MET A 282 13.48 -11.18 22.42
N PHE A 283 14.51 -10.38 22.13
CA PHE A 283 15.78 -10.86 21.59
C PHE A 283 16.98 -10.49 22.47
N GLU A 284 17.93 -11.41 22.59
CA GLU A 284 19.30 -11.11 22.99
C GLU A 284 20.07 -10.67 21.74
N ILE A 285 20.90 -9.63 21.87
CA ILE A 285 21.75 -9.11 20.80
C ILE A 285 23.17 -9.58 21.06
N GLY A 286 23.72 -10.35 20.14
CA GLY A 286 25.07 -10.89 20.20
C GLY A 286 26.11 -10.00 19.53
N THR A 287 27.37 -10.34 19.73
CA THR A 287 28.48 -9.66 19.08
C THR A 287 28.58 -10.11 17.63
N LYS A 288 28.71 -9.13 16.73
CA LYS A 288 28.97 -9.29 15.31
C LYS A 288 30.47 -9.14 15.06
N THR A 289 31.07 -10.03 14.27
CA THR A 289 32.46 -9.96 13.81
C THR A 289 32.50 -9.97 12.29
N GLY A 290 33.04 -8.95 11.67
CA GLY A 290 33.06 -8.75 10.21
C GLY A 290 32.32 -7.48 9.78
N GLY A 291 32.05 -7.36 8.47
CA GLY A 291 31.34 -6.24 7.85
C GLY A 291 29.84 -6.22 8.14
N ASP A 292 29.10 -5.42 7.38
CA ASP A 292 27.63 -5.35 7.54
C ASP A 292 26.90 -6.49 6.83
N TYR A 293 27.55 -7.16 5.91
CA TYR A 293 26.96 -8.23 5.08
C TYR A 293 27.78 -9.53 5.07
N ASP A 294 29.08 -9.43 5.31
CA ASP A 294 29.96 -10.59 5.53
C ASP A 294 30.39 -10.57 6.99
N PHE A 295 29.60 -11.24 7.83
CA PHE A 295 29.83 -11.28 9.27
C PHE A 295 29.49 -12.65 9.86
N THR A 296 30.05 -12.89 11.03
CA THR A 296 29.75 -14.08 11.83
C THR A 296 29.24 -13.67 13.19
N CYS A 297 28.34 -14.48 13.72
CA CYS A 297 27.79 -14.32 15.06
C CYS A 297 28.49 -15.21 16.08
N ALA A 298 28.52 -14.77 17.32
CA ALA A 298 28.91 -15.61 18.45
C ALA A 298 28.03 -16.89 18.50
N SER A 299 28.58 -17.97 19.05
CA SER A 299 27.87 -19.25 19.16
C SER A 299 26.52 -19.08 19.87
N GLY A 300 25.46 -19.66 19.31
CA GLY A 300 24.10 -19.58 19.81
C GLY A 300 23.28 -18.38 19.31
N PHE A 301 23.88 -17.49 18.52
CA PHE A 301 23.19 -16.40 17.86
C PHE A 301 23.07 -16.69 16.36
N LYS A 302 21.95 -16.24 15.76
CA LYS A 302 21.73 -16.30 14.31
C LYS A 302 22.02 -14.96 13.66
N ALA A 303 22.68 -14.99 12.52
CA ALA A 303 22.82 -13.85 11.65
C ALA A 303 21.44 -13.49 11.07
N THR A 304 21.05 -12.24 11.17
CA THR A 304 19.74 -11.74 10.71
C THR A 304 19.96 -10.39 10.05
N VAL A 305 19.54 -10.24 8.79
CA VAL A 305 19.63 -8.97 8.05
C VAL A 305 18.26 -8.54 7.59
N VAL A 306 17.87 -7.34 7.97
CA VAL A 306 16.62 -6.67 7.58
C VAL A 306 16.88 -5.17 7.48
N SER A 307 15.91 -4.36 7.09
CA SER A 307 16.08 -2.91 6.88
C SER A 307 16.64 -2.13 8.08
N GLY A 308 16.67 -2.71 9.27
CA GLY A 308 17.36 -2.17 10.44
C GLY A 308 18.88 -2.43 10.48
N GLY A 309 19.42 -3.24 9.56
CA GLY A 309 20.82 -3.63 9.46
C GLY A 309 21.11 -5.07 9.87
N ALA A 310 22.38 -5.43 9.84
CA ALA A 310 22.88 -6.75 10.18
C ALA A 310 22.99 -6.94 11.71
N MET A 311 22.35 -7.97 12.23
CA MET A 311 22.30 -8.26 13.66
C MET A 311 22.60 -9.73 13.96
N CYS A 312 23.20 -9.99 15.13
CA CYS A 312 23.32 -11.32 15.70
C CYS A 312 22.26 -11.47 16.78
N LEU A 313 21.25 -12.27 16.53
CA LEU A 313 20.08 -12.38 17.39
C LEU A 313 19.92 -13.78 17.99
N LYS A 314 19.41 -13.81 19.21
CA LYS A 314 18.93 -15.04 19.83
C LYS A 314 17.56 -14.76 20.48
N LEU A 315 16.55 -15.47 20.03
CA LEU A 315 15.21 -15.35 20.56
C LEU A 315 15.17 -15.84 21.99
N LYS A 316 14.56 -15.06 22.87
CA LYS A 316 14.34 -15.47 24.28
C LYS A 316 13.19 -16.47 24.36
N ALA A 317 13.33 -17.44 25.25
CA ALA A 317 12.33 -18.50 25.42
C ALA A 317 10.94 -17.92 25.76
N GLY A 318 9.92 -18.40 25.06
CA GLY A 318 8.53 -17.97 25.23
C GLY A 318 8.17 -16.65 24.56
N MET A 319 9.08 -16.07 23.77
CA MET A 319 8.84 -14.81 23.04
C MET A 319 8.47 -15.00 21.56
N GLU A 320 8.27 -16.25 21.13
CA GLU A 320 7.97 -16.59 19.73
C GLU A 320 6.73 -15.82 19.22
N LYS A 321 5.64 -15.81 19.98
CA LYS A 321 4.40 -15.12 19.60
C LYS A 321 4.60 -13.60 19.57
N ALA A 322 5.26 -13.03 20.56
CA ALA A 322 5.54 -11.60 20.62
C ALA A 322 6.43 -11.18 19.42
N ALA A 323 7.55 -11.86 19.23
CA ALA A 323 8.47 -11.59 18.12
C ALA A 323 7.78 -11.74 16.76
N SER A 324 6.97 -12.78 16.57
CA SER A 324 6.28 -13.04 15.29
C SER A 324 5.27 -11.98 14.89
N ARG A 325 4.78 -11.19 15.84
CA ARG A 325 3.75 -10.16 15.57
C ARG A 325 4.27 -8.73 15.77
N LEU A 326 5.13 -8.49 16.74
CA LEU A 326 5.64 -7.14 17.04
C LEU A 326 6.89 -6.82 16.20
N GLU A 327 7.70 -7.84 15.88
CA GLU A 327 8.90 -7.76 15.05
C GLU A 327 8.84 -8.73 13.87
N THR A 328 7.74 -8.72 13.15
CA THR A 328 7.39 -9.74 12.15
C THR A 328 8.48 -9.93 11.10
N ARG A 329 9.02 -8.83 10.54
CA ARG A 329 10.08 -8.88 9.54
C ARG A 329 11.36 -9.54 10.09
N ILE A 330 11.77 -9.12 11.28
CA ILE A 330 12.97 -9.64 11.96
C ILE A 330 12.78 -11.12 12.32
N TYR A 331 11.62 -11.47 12.88
CA TYR A 331 11.33 -12.84 13.25
C TYR A 331 11.23 -13.76 12.03
N ALA A 332 10.62 -13.30 10.93
CA ALA A 332 10.56 -14.04 9.68
C ALA A 332 11.96 -14.38 9.15
N ALA A 333 12.84 -13.38 9.05
CA ALA A 333 14.24 -13.60 8.68
C ALA A 333 14.96 -14.53 9.67
N TYR A 334 14.74 -14.35 10.99
CA TYR A 334 15.34 -15.18 12.03
C TYR A 334 14.96 -16.66 11.91
N VAL A 335 13.74 -16.98 11.46
CA VAL A 335 13.28 -18.36 11.27
C VAL A 335 13.50 -18.90 9.84
N GLY A 336 14.16 -18.12 8.97
CA GLY A 336 14.63 -18.57 7.65
C GLY A 336 13.69 -18.27 6.49
N ALA A 337 12.76 -17.33 6.64
CA ALA A 337 12.02 -16.76 5.51
C ALA A 337 12.92 -15.80 4.71
N SER A 338 12.57 -15.54 3.44
CA SER A 338 13.34 -14.62 2.61
C SER A 338 13.07 -13.18 2.97
N SER A 339 14.10 -12.44 3.33
CA SER A 339 14.07 -11.00 3.67
C SER A 339 14.77 -10.12 2.64
N GLN A 340 15.12 -10.66 1.47
CA GLN A 340 15.85 -9.97 0.41
C GLN A 340 14.94 -9.21 -0.56
N TRP A 341 13.63 -9.33 -0.46
CA TRP A 341 12.72 -8.57 -1.29
C TRP A 341 12.92 -7.08 -1.06
N ARG A 342 13.05 -6.33 -2.15
CA ARG A 342 13.21 -4.90 -2.10
C ARG A 342 11.99 -4.21 -2.66
N LYS A 343 11.38 -3.31 -1.86
CA LYS A 343 10.27 -2.51 -2.34
C LYS A 343 9.15 -3.36 -2.93
N LEU A 344 8.58 -4.23 -2.08
CA LEU A 344 7.37 -4.98 -2.42
C LEU A 344 6.17 -4.05 -2.31
N GLU A 345 5.68 -3.63 -3.45
CA GLU A 345 4.59 -2.67 -3.59
C GLU A 345 3.22 -3.38 -3.74
N GLY A 346 2.37 -2.88 -4.62
CA GLY A 346 1.03 -3.39 -4.82
C GLY A 346 0.95 -4.85 -5.23
N ILE A 347 -0.13 -5.54 -4.82
CA ILE A 347 -0.45 -6.91 -5.18
C ILE A 347 -1.92 -7.01 -5.62
N THR A 348 -2.21 -7.87 -6.60
CA THR A 348 -3.56 -8.07 -7.12
C THR A 348 -3.80 -9.50 -7.58
N TRP A 349 -5.04 -9.88 -7.79
CA TRP A 349 -5.48 -11.22 -8.13
C TRP A 349 -6.28 -11.30 -9.42
N SER A 350 -5.92 -12.27 -10.28
CA SER A 350 -6.76 -12.73 -11.37
C SER A 350 -7.47 -14.02 -10.98
N LYS A 351 -8.78 -13.92 -10.75
CA LYS A 351 -9.62 -15.07 -10.41
C LYS A 351 -9.61 -16.14 -11.51
N ASN A 352 -9.73 -15.70 -12.77
CA ASN A 352 -9.83 -16.62 -13.90
C ASN A 352 -8.52 -17.34 -14.21
N ARG A 353 -7.38 -16.66 -14.03
CA ARG A 353 -6.04 -17.22 -14.24
C ARG A 353 -5.53 -17.99 -13.03
N LYS A 354 -6.13 -17.78 -11.85
CA LYS A 354 -5.63 -18.28 -10.55
C LYS A 354 -4.18 -17.88 -10.32
N GLU A 355 -3.90 -16.60 -10.50
CA GLU A 355 -2.58 -16.01 -10.38
C GLU A 355 -2.66 -14.73 -9.56
N MET A 356 -1.65 -14.52 -8.71
CA MET A 356 -1.35 -13.22 -8.12
C MET A 356 -0.35 -12.47 -9.00
N TYR A 357 -0.43 -11.16 -8.98
CA TYR A 357 0.56 -10.26 -9.58
C TYR A 357 1.00 -9.26 -8.52
N PHE A 358 2.30 -9.01 -8.43
CA PHE A 358 2.82 -8.03 -7.49
C PHE A 358 3.98 -7.25 -8.09
N ALA A 359 4.13 -6.00 -7.64
CA ALA A 359 5.17 -5.11 -8.08
C ALA A 359 6.38 -5.15 -7.15
N VAL A 360 7.56 -5.04 -7.75
CA VAL A 360 8.83 -4.78 -7.08
C VAL A 360 9.39 -3.54 -7.75
N SER A 361 9.35 -2.40 -7.06
CA SER A 361 9.64 -1.12 -7.72
C SER A 361 11.12 -0.97 -8.08
N SER A 362 12.04 -1.65 -7.38
CA SER A 362 13.42 -1.76 -7.83
C SER A 362 14.06 -3.08 -7.39
N ALA A 363 14.58 -3.83 -8.35
CA ALA A 363 15.31 -5.07 -8.12
C ALA A 363 16.80 -4.77 -8.03
N GLU A 364 17.26 -4.31 -6.88
CA GLU A 364 18.65 -3.92 -6.62
C GLU A 364 19.05 -4.18 -5.17
N ASP A 365 20.30 -3.91 -4.80
CA ASP A 365 20.86 -4.06 -3.46
C ASP A 365 20.65 -5.46 -2.87
N SER A 366 19.70 -5.64 -1.94
CA SER A 366 19.42 -6.92 -1.27
C SER A 366 19.03 -8.05 -2.22
N MET A 367 18.57 -7.75 -3.42
CA MET A 367 18.22 -8.75 -4.44
C MET A 367 19.38 -9.07 -5.40
N GLU A 368 20.53 -8.38 -5.31
CA GLU A 368 21.70 -8.65 -6.13
C GLU A 368 22.59 -9.68 -5.44
N HIS A 369 22.86 -10.81 -6.08
CA HIS A 369 23.66 -11.88 -5.50
C HIS A 369 25.10 -11.44 -5.15
N GLN A 370 25.56 -11.71 -3.92
CA GLN A 370 26.92 -11.53 -3.43
C GLN A 370 27.48 -10.10 -3.54
N LEU A 371 26.63 -9.10 -3.56
CA LEU A 371 27.07 -7.71 -3.42
C LEU A 371 27.03 -7.29 -1.96
N ALA A 372 27.90 -6.36 -1.60
CA ALA A 372 27.81 -5.66 -0.32
C ALA A 372 26.42 -5.01 -0.25
N GLY A 373 25.55 -5.52 0.62
CA GLY A 373 24.15 -5.15 0.67
C GLY A 373 23.19 -6.33 0.52
N ASP A 374 23.69 -7.50 0.19
CA ASP A 374 22.92 -8.74 0.23
C ASP A 374 22.43 -9.01 1.64
N GLY A 375 21.15 -8.89 1.84
CA GLY A 375 20.61 -8.79 3.18
C GLY A 375 20.29 -10.10 3.88
N ASP A 376 20.40 -11.23 3.23
CA ASP A 376 19.95 -12.50 3.82
C ASP A 376 21.13 -13.42 4.15
N HIS A 377 21.54 -13.39 5.40
CA HIS A 377 22.56 -14.31 5.91
C HIS A 377 22.04 -15.33 6.93
N SER A 378 20.72 -15.31 7.23
CA SER A 378 20.16 -16.22 8.22
C SER A 378 20.16 -17.68 7.76
N ASP A 379 19.93 -17.93 6.45
CA ASP A 379 19.89 -19.25 5.82
C ASP A 379 20.61 -19.30 4.46
N GLY A 380 21.33 -18.26 4.09
CA GLY A 380 22.01 -18.09 2.78
C GLY A 380 21.25 -17.16 1.84
N ASP A 381 21.82 -16.94 0.65
CA ASP A 381 21.22 -16.11 -0.39
C ASP A 381 20.04 -16.82 -1.04
N HIS A 382 18.85 -16.31 -0.84
CA HIS A 382 17.63 -16.82 -1.47
C HIS A 382 17.37 -16.16 -2.82
N ILE A 383 17.80 -14.91 -3.01
CA ILE A 383 17.61 -14.12 -4.23
C ILE A 383 18.97 -13.60 -4.73
N GLY A 384 19.30 -13.94 -5.98
CA GLY A 384 20.53 -13.49 -6.62
C GLY A 384 20.27 -13.14 -8.07
N ILE A 385 19.82 -11.92 -8.37
CA ILE A 385 19.43 -11.47 -9.72
C ILE A 385 20.30 -10.33 -10.22
N GLU A 386 20.26 -10.05 -11.51
CA GLU A 386 20.86 -8.86 -12.05
C GLU A 386 20.05 -7.61 -11.67
N LYS A 387 20.78 -6.55 -11.35
CA LYS A 387 20.24 -5.25 -11.01
C LYS A 387 19.26 -4.72 -12.07
N ASN A 388 18.08 -4.36 -11.65
CA ASN A 388 17.12 -3.62 -12.45
C ASN A 388 16.50 -2.46 -11.66
N LYS A 389 16.99 -1.26 -11.92
CA LYS A 389 16.53 -0.04 -11.25
C LYS A 389 15.12 0.40 -11.67
N CYS A 390 14.59 -0.15 -12.76
CA CYS A 390 13.27 0.19 -13.28
C CYS A 390 12.18 -0.75 -12.76
N GLY A 391 12.58 -1.77 -11.97
CA GLY A 391 11.65 -2.68 -11.33
C GLY A 391 10.98 -3.69 -12.25
N CYS A 392 10.19 -4.55 -11.66
CA CYS A 392 9.46 -5.61 -12.35
C CYS A 392 8.09 -5.82 -11.72
N VAL A 393 7.12 -6.24 -12.54
CA VAL A 393 5.90 -6.90 -12.08
C VAL A 393 6.08 -8.40 -12.24
N TYR A 394 5.77 -9.13 -11.19
CA TYR A 394 5.85 -10.59 -11.14
C TYR A 394 4.48 -11.24 -11.25
N ARG A 395 4.45 -12.45 -11.80
CA ARG A 395 3.29 -13.36 -11.76
C ARG A 395 3.59 -14.50 -10.81
N ALA A 396 2.56 -14.94 -10.09
CA ALA A 396 2.66 -15.96 -9.07
C ALA A 396 1.44 -16.89 -9.12
N PRO A 397 1.56 -18.08 -9.75
CA PRO A 397 0.49 -19.08 -9.81
C PRO A 397 0.08 -19.56 -8.42
N LEU A 398 -1.21 -19.86 -8.27
CA LEU A 398 -1.82 -20.34 -7.03
C LEU A 398 -2.14 -21.84 -7.12
N ASP A 399 -1.94 -22.54 -6.01
CA ASP A 399 -2.41 -23.91 -5.83
C ASP A 399 -3.94 -23.97 -5.57
N ALA A 400 -4.45 -25.18 -5.33
CA ALA A 400 -5.86 -25.41 -5.01
C ALA A 400 -6.31 -24.75 -3.70
N ASN A 401 -5.38 -24.38 -2.82
CA ASN A 401 -5.63 -23.71 -1.54
C ASN A 401 -5.36 -22.19 -1.62
N ASN A 402 -5.29 -21.63 -2.83
CA ASN A 402 -4.97 -20.23 -3.09
C ASN A 402 -3.59 -19.78 -2.55
N ARG A 403 -2.60 -20.68 -2.48
CA ARG A 403 -1.24 -20.34 -2.03
C ARG A 403 -0.31 -20.20 -3.22
N ILE A 404 0.51 -19.15 -3.22
CA ILE A 404 1.57 -18.96 -4.21
C ILE A 404 2.57 -20.10 -4.11
N THR A 405 2.91 -20.73 -5.26
CA THR A 405 3.83 -21.87 -5.37
C THR A 405 5.12 -21.55 -6.10
N SER A 406 5.08 -20.56 -6.98
CA SER A 406 6.24 -20.09 -7.73
C SER A 406 6.07 -18.64 -8.13
N ILE A 407 7.17 -18.00 -8.53
CA ILE A 407 7.21 -16.59 -8.93
C ILE A 407 8.06 -16.48 -10.18
N SER A 408 7.61 -15.71 -11.17
CA SER A 408 8.38 -15.38 -12.37
C SER A 408 8.08 -13.96 -12.83
N PRO A 409 9.02 -13.25 -13.47
CA PRO A 409 8.77 -11.92 -14.00
C PRO A 409 7.72 -11.97 -15.11
N LEU A 410 6.76 -11.05 -15.07
CA LEU A 410 5.76 -10.83 -16.12
C LEU A 410 6.25 -9.76 -17.09
N ILE A 411 6.64 -8.62 -16.54
CA ILE A 411 7.20 -7.48 -17.27
C ILE A 411 8.17 -6.74 -16.37
N CYS A 412 9.32 -6.36 -16.93
CA CYS A 412 10.32 -5.55 -16.24
C CYS A 412 10.57 -4.27 -17.01
N GLY A 413 10.78 -3.18 -16.30
CA GLY A 413 11.23 -1.93 -16.87
C GLY A 413 12.65 -2.06 -17.45
N VAL A 414 12.98 -1.21 -18.39
CA VAL A 414 14.27 -1.20 -19.09
C VAL A 414 15.06 0.04 -18.68
N TYR A 415 16.22 -0.16 -18.05
CA TYR A 415 17.10 0.93 -17.71
C TYR A 415 17.83 1.42 -18.95
N GLU A 416 17.73 2.70 -19.25
CA GLU A 416 18.42 3.36 -20.35
C GLU A 416 19.22 4.57 -19.83
N HIS A 417 20.46 4.71 -20.33
CA HIS A 417 21.22 5.93 -20.06
C HIS A 417 20.63 7.09 -20.86
N PHE A 418 20.40 8.22 -20.20
CA PHE A 418 19.95 9.44 -20.86
C PHE A 418 20.85 9.79 -22.05
N ASN A 419 20.28 9.85 -23.23
CA ASN A 419 20.92 10.31 -24.45
C ASN A 419 20.16 11.52 -25.02
N SER A 420 20.72 12.72 -24.88
CA SER A 420 20.10 13.95 -25.35
C SER A 420 19.89 14.03 -26.88
N ALA A 421 20.56 13.16 -27.64
CA ALA A 421 20.37 13.06 -29.08
C ALA A 421 19.15 12.21 -29.46
N ASP A 422 18.70 11.31 -28.59
CA ASP A 422 17.53 10.47 -28.80
C ASP A 422 16.28 11.04 -28.10
N LYS A 423 15.72 12.09 -28.70
CA LYS A 423 14.54 12.78 -28.16
C LYS A 423 13.26 11.95 -28.25
N LEU A 424 13.25 10.83 -28.94
CA LEU A 424 12.09 9.94 -28.99
C LEU A 424 12.01 9.04 -27.75
N LYS A 425 13.17 8.71 -27.16
CA LYS A 425 13.27 7.87 -25.97
C LYS A 425 13.48 8.68 -24.69
N HIS A 426 14.09 9.86 -24.79
CA HIS A 426 14.46 10.67 -23.63
C HIS A 426 13.96 12.10 -23.78
N THR A 427 12.81 12.38 -23.20
CA THR A 427 12.23 13.73 -23.20
C THR A 427 12.86 14.62 -22.13
N SER A 428 13.54 14.03 -21.16
CA SER A 428 14.14 14.69 -20.01
C SER A 428 15.37 13.91 -19.50
N SER A 429 16.33 14.58 -18.87
CA SER A 429 17.44 13.93 -18.15
C SER A 429 16.97 13.09 -16.95
N LYS A 430 15.71 13.20 -16.56
CA LYS A 430 15.08 12.35 -15.55
C LYS A 430 14.59 11.01 -16.11
N ASP A 431 14.42 10.90 -17.45
CA ASP A 431 14.00 9.66 -18.08
C ASP A 431 15.21 8.71 -18.18
N THR A 432 15.43 7.95 -17.14
CA THR A 432 16.51 6.94 -17.04
C THR A 432 15.99 5.52 -17.21
N CYS A 433 14.68 5.33 -17.32
CA CYS A 433 14.03 4.12 -17.80
C CYS A 433 13.38 4.42 -19.17
N ASP A 434 13.18 3.37 -19.98
CA ASP A 434 12.54 3.52 -21.28
C ASP A 434 11.11 4.04 -21.13
N ILE A 435 10.83 5.20 -21.69
CA ILE A 435 9.52 5.87 -21.60
C ILE A 435 8.38 5.13 -22.31
N HIS A 436 8.68 4.08 -23.04
CA HIS A 436 7.70 3.18 -23.67
C HIS A 436 7.49 1.89 -22.85
N ASN A 437 8.09 1.81 -21.68
CA ASN A 437 7.99 0.69 -20.76
C ASN A 437 7.67 1.19 -19.34
N ILE A 438 7.42 0.28 -18.41
CA ILE A 438 7.19 0.61 -16.99
C ILE A 438 8.47 1.11 -16.32
N ALA A 439 8.31 1.95 -15.30
CA ALA A 439 9.40 2.35 -14.41
C ALA A 439 8.91 2.39 -12.97
N ASN A 440 9.64 1.72 -12.07
CA ASN A 440 9.29 1.57 -10.67
C ASN A 440 7.77 1.33 -10.49
N PRO A 441 7.28 0.14 -10.93
CA PRO A 441 5.89 -0.21 -10.75
C PRO A 441 5.55 -0.22 -9.26
N ASP A 442 4.45 0.39 -8.94
CA ASP A 442 3.95 0.55 -7.59
C ASP A 442 2.63 -0.21 -7.44
N ASN A 443 1.49 0.43 -7.45
CA ASN A 443 0.22 -0.29 -7.33
C ASN A 443 -0.16 -1.00 -8.62
N VAL A 444 -0.71 -2.20 -8.48
CA VAL A 444 -1.22 -3.00 -9.60
C VAL A 444 -2.66 -3.44 -9.35
N ALA A 445 -3.47 -3.47 -10.40
CA ALA A 445 -4.85 -3.91 -10.33
C ALA A 445 -5.23 -4.77 -11.54
N PHE A 446 -5.76 -5.96 -11.31
CA PHE A 446 -6.20 -6.83 -12.40
C PHE A 446 -7.67 -6.54 -12.75
N MET A 447 -7.91 -6.22 -14.02
CA MET A 447 -9.27 -6.03 -14.54
C MET A 447 -9.87 -7.40 -14.88
N ASN A 448 -10.47 -8.05 -13.88
CA ASN A 448 -11.16 -9.31 -14.09
C ASN A 448 -12.25 -9.15 -15.18
N GLY A 449 -12.36 -10.13 -16.07
CA GLY A 449 -13.25 -10.07 -17.22
C GLY A 449 -12.69 -9.38 -18.47
N HIS A 450 -11.54 -8.70 -18.37
CA HIS A 450 -10.88 -8.01 -19.49
C HIS A 450 -9.48 -8.53 -19.80
N ASP A 451 -8.92 -9.37 -18.93
CA ASP A 451 -7.58 -9.94 -19.04
C ASP A 451 -6.46 -8.88 -19.17
N ILE A 452 -6.63 -7.78 -18.45
CA ILE A 452 -5.75 -6.62 -18.43
C ILE A 452 -5.21 -6.42 -17.02
N LEU A 453 -3.91 -6.22 -16.89
CA LEU A 453 -3.25 -5.77 -15.68
C LEU A 453 -2.97 -4.26 -15.79
N LEU A 454 -3.47 -3.49 -14.84
CA LEU A 454 -3.14 -2.09 -14.66
C LEU A 454 -1.90 -1.98 -13.79
N ILE A 455 -0.99 -1.07 -14.14
CA ILE A 455 0.28 -0.86 -13.44
C ILE A 455 0.46 0.66 -13.26
N GLY A 456 0.51 1.12 -12.01
CA GLY A 456 0.86 2.49 -11.64
C GLY A 456 2.36 2.64 -11.41
N GLU A 457 2.84 3.85 -11.47
CA GLU A 457 4.24 4.20 -11.24
C GLU A 457 4.37 5.15 -10.05
N ASP A 458 5.34 4.86 -9.17
CA ASP A 458 6.01 5.83 -8.29
C ASP A 458 7.48 5.91 -8.70
N THR A 459 7.82 6.88 -9.56
CA THR A 459 9.16 6.92 -10.10
C THR A 459 9.73 8.33 -10.29
N SER A 460 10.99 8.47 -9.92
CA SER A 460 11.82 9.60 -10.35
C SER A 460 12.53 9.35 -11.69
N LYS A 461 12.32 8.18 -12.32
CA LYS A 461 13.01 7.74 -13.54
C LYS A 461 12.21 7.96 -14.82
N HIS A 462 10.96 8.38 -14.68
CA HIS A 462 10.18 9.08 -15.71
C HIS A 462 9.88 10.50 -15.22
N LYS A 463 9.88 11.45 -16.13
CA LYS A 463 9.55 12.84 -15.78
C LYS A 463 8.11 12.96 -15.28
N ASN A 464 7.22 12.20 -15.88
CA ASN A 464 5.81 12.10 -15.53
C ASN A 464 5.46 10.64 -15.30
N ASN A 465 4.92 10.32 -14.15
CA ASN A 465 4.45 8.98 -13.83
C ASN A 465 3.21 8.62 -14.65
N ALA A 466 3.04 7.34 -14.93
CA ALA A 466 1.99 6.84 -15.81
C ALA A 466 1.23 5.66 -15.19
N VAL A 467 -0.02 5.48 -15.65
CA VAL A 467 -0.74 4.22 -15.50
C VAL A 467 -0.68 3.49 -16.85
N TRP A 468 -0.28 2.25 -16.79
CA TRP A 468 -0.19 1.34 -17.92
C TRP A 468 -1.28 0.28 -17.88
N ALA A 469 -1.75 -0.13 -19.03
CA ALA A 469 -2.58 -1.32 -19.24
C ALA A 469 -1.75 -2.37 -19.98
N TYR A 470 -1.53 -3.52 -19.38
CA TYR A 470 -0.83 -4.66 -19.95
C TYR A 470 -1.82 -5.77 -20.26
N HIS A 471 -1.95 -6.11 -21.55
CA HIS A 471 -2.85 -7.16 -22.01
C HIS A 471 -2.17 -8.53 -21.89
N MET A 472 -2.75 -9.45 -21.13
CA MET A 472 -2.11 -10.70 -20.73
C MET A 472 -1.87 -11.70 -21.88
N GLU A 473 -2.67 -11.67 -22.94
CA GLU A 473 -2.51 -12.56 -24.09
C GLU A 473 -1.63 -11.99 -25.19
N THR A 474 -1.83 -10.72 -25.52
CA THR A 474 -1.09 -10.07 -26.61
C THR A 474 0.23 -9.47 -26.18
N HIS A 475 0.45 -9.35 -24.88
CA HIS A 475 1.59 -8.66 -24.26
C HIS A 475 1.72 -7.19 -24.66
N ALA A 476 0.63 -6.60 -25.17
CA ALA A 476 0.59 -5.19 -25.50
C ALA A 476 0.61 -4.34 -24.22
N LEU A 477 1.52 -3.38 -24.16
CA LEU A 477 1.62 -2.38 -23.10
C LEU A 477 1.16 -1.03 -23.62
N THR A 478 0.15 -0.45 -22.99
CA THR A 478 -0.43 0.83 -23.41
C THR A 478 -0.47 1.79 -22.24
N ARG A 479 0.06 3.00 -22.42
CA ARG A 479 -0.08 4.08 -21.43
C ARG A 479 -1.49 4.65 -21.52
N ILE A 480 -2.26 4.52 -20.42
CA ILE A 480 -3.67 4.95 -20.38
C ILE A 480 -3.88 6.24 -19.62
N ASN A 481 -2.95 6.59 -18.72
CA ASN A 481 -2.95 7.87 -18.02
C ASN A 481 -1.52 8.37 -17.83
N THR A 482 -1.38 9.67 -17.60
CA THR A 482 -0.11 10.31 -17.23
C THR A 482 -0.42 11.47 -16.30
N VAL A 483 0.24 11.50 -15.15
CA VAL A 483 0.05 12.57 -14.16
C VAL A 483 1.04 13.72 -14.35
N VAL A 484 0.81 14.80 -13.62
CA VAL A 484 1.67 15.99 -13.68
C VAL A 484 3.05 15.68 -13.08
N GLN A 485 4.05 16.46 -13.49
CA GLN A 485 5.41 16.31 -13.00
C GLN A 485 5.47 16.36 -11.47
N GLY A 486 6.24 15.44 -10.89
CA GLY A 486 6.45 15.32 -9.45
C GLY A 486 5.33 14.62 -8.70
N ALA A 487 4.24 14.25 -9.37
CA ALA A 487 3.19 13.43 -8.79
C ALA A 487 3.43 11.95 -9.09
N GLU A 488 2.92 11.11 -8.21
CA GLU A 488 2.83 9.67 -8.36
C GLU A 488 1.46 9.24 -8.85
N THR A 489 1.38 8.07 -9.51
CA THR A 489 0.12 7.42 -9.89
C THR A 489 -0.18 6.32 -8.89
N THR A 490 -0.51 6.72 -7.65
CA THR A 490 -0.78 5.79 -6.57
C THR A 490 -2.21 5.28 -6.58
N GLY A 491 -2.46 4.25 -5.77
CA GLY A 491 -3.78 3.71 -5.51
C GLY A 491 -4.52 3.22 -6.74
N VAL A 492 -3.81 2.71 -7.75
CA VAL A 492 -4.45 2.14 -8.94
C VAL A 492 -5.30 0.95 -8.53
N TRP A 493 -6.62 1.07 -8.73
CA TRP A 493 -7.60 0.06 -8.36
C TRP A 493 -8.69 -0.07 -9.42
N TYR A 494 -9.15 -1.28 -9.69
CA TYR A 494 -10.28 -1.54 -10.57
C TYR A 494 -11.53 -1.89 -9.76
N ALA A 495 -12.46 -0.94 -9.68
CA ALA A 495 -13.76 -1.17 -9.08
C ALA A 495 -14.70 -1.81 -10.11
N GLU A 496 -14.81 -3.13 -10.01
CA GLU A 496 -15.61 -3.93 -10.92
C GLU A 496 -17.09 -3.83 -10.59
N ASN A 497 -17.89 -3.47 -11.60
CA ASN A 497 -19.36 -3.55 -11.55
C ASN A 497 -20.03 -2.92 -10.31
N ILE A 498 -19.84 -1.63 -10.12
CA ILE A 498 -20.61 -0.85 -9.17
C ILE A 498 -21.92 -0.43 -9.86
N ASN A 499 -23.00 -1.16 -9.62
CA ASN A 499 -24.33 -0.93 -10.19
C ASN A 499 -24.35 -0.80 -11.73
N GLY A 500 -23.61 -1.66 -12.42
CA GLY A 500 -23.52 -1.68 -13.89
C GLY A 500 -22.45 -0.77 -14.49
N TRP A 501 -21.60 -0.16 -13.66
CA TRP A 501 -20.47 0.67 -14.06
C TRP A 501 -19.18 0.20 -13.40
N SER A 502 -18.06 0.33 -14.11
CA SER A 502 -16.73 0.08 -13.58
C SER A 502 -15.90 1.35 -13.59
N TYR A 503 -14.93 1.43 -12.69
CA TYR A 503 -14.06 2.59 -12.50
C TYR A 503 -12.62 2.13 -12.33
N ILE A 504 -11.70 2.80 -13.01
CA ILE A 504 -10.26 2.66 -12.72
C ILE A 504 -9.89 3.83 -11.83
N MET A 505 -9.75 3.57 -10.54
CA MET A 505 -9.32 4.57 -9.56
C MET A 505 -7.83 4.87 -9.77
N ASN A 506 -7.46 6.13 -9.62
CA ASN A 506 -6.08 6.59 -9.67
C ASN A 506 -5.96 7.92 -8.94
N GLN A 507 -4.93 8.07 -8.13
CA GLN A 507 -4.64 9.28 -7.39
C GLN A 507 -3.48 10.04 -8.04
N VAL A 508 -3.46 11.34 -7.86
CA VAL A 508 -2.36 12.23 -8.20
C VAL A 508 -1.79 12.70 -6.87
N GLN A 509 -0.84 11.94 -6.33
CA GLN A 509 -0.28 12.20 -5.02
C GLN A 509 0.86 13.22 -5.12
N HIS A 510 0.97 14.11 -4.16
CA HIS A 510 2.00 15.13 -3.94
C HIS A 510 2.62 15.78 -5.21
N PRO A 511 1.80 16.31 -6.12
CA PRO A 511 2.32 16.97 -7.32
C PRO A 511 3.28 18.10 -6.96
N ASP A 512 4.26 18.38 -7.85
CA ASP A 512 5.20 19.49 -7.65
C ASP A 512 4.43 20.80 -7.42
N PRO A 513 4.66 21.51 -6.30
CA PRO A 513 4.01 22.80 -6.02
C PRO A 513 4.26 23.87 -7.11
N ALA A 514 5.35 23.75 -7.87
CA ALA A 514 5.64 24.59 -9.01
C ALA A 514 4.86 24.20 -10.28
N SER A 515 4.10 23.10 -10.24
CA SER A 515 3.22 22.70 -11.34
C SER A 515 2.06 23.68 -11.50
N THR A 516 1.45 23.70 -12.67
CA THR A 516 0.25 24.52 -12.94
C THR A 516 -0.96 24.16 -12.06
N TYR A 517 -0.90 23.03 -11.35
CA TYR A 517 -1.93 22.54 -10.43
C TYR A 517 -1.67 22.96 -8.97
N GLY A 518 -0.59 23.71 -8.68
CA GLY A 518 -0.35 24.30 -7.38
C GLY A 518 -0.07 23.33 -6.23
N GLY A 519 0.37 22.09 -6.53
CA GLY A 519 0.71 21.09 -5.51
C GLY A 519 -0.49 20.42 -4.83
N ALA A 520 -1.71 20.59 -5.34
CA ALA A 520 -2.89 19.93 -4.80
C ALA A 520 -2.95 18.47 -5.27
N GLY A 521 -3.04 17.53 -4.34
CA GLY A 521 -3.34 16.13 -4.62
C GLY A 521 -4.78 15.96 -5.11
N THR A 522 -5.04 14.87 -5.81
CA THR A 522 -6.36 14.64 -6.41
C THR A 522 -6.74 13.17 -6.35
N VAL A 523 -7.95 12.91 -5.88
CA VAL A 523 -8.63 11.63 -6.02
C VAL A 523 -9.42 11.63 -7.31
N GLY A 524 -9.21 10.62 -8.17
CA GLY A 524 -9.87 10.54 -9.46
C GLY A 524 -10.17 9.13 -9.93
N TYR A 525 -10.84 9.05 -11.06
CA TYR A 525 -11.04 7.80 -11.77
C TYR A 525 -11.06 8.00 -13.29
N LEU A 526 -10.66 6.99 -14.01
CA LEU A 526 -10.89 6.84 -15.44
C LEU A 526 -12.19 6.06 -15.63
N GLY A 527 -13.11 6.61 -16.39
CA GLY A 527 -14.46 6.06 -16.54
C GLY A 527 -15.54 7.12 -16.29
N PRO A 528 -16.77 6.76 -15.97
CA PRO A 528 -17.30 5.40 -15.76
C PRO A 528 -17.33 4.55 -17.03
N ILE A 529 -17.08 3.25 -16.90
CA ILE A 529 -17.11 2.28 -17.98
C ILE A 529 -18.35 1.41 -17.80
N LYS A 530 -19.25 1.40 -18.78
CA LYS A 530 -20.48 0.61 -18.68
C LYS A 530 -20.18 -0.89 -18.82
N VAL A 531 -20.63 -1.68 -17.85
CA VAL A 531 -20.45 -3.13 -17.88
C VAL A 531 -21.41 -3.75 -18.91
N PRO A 532 -20.93 -4.49 -19.93
CA PRO A 532 -21.78 -5.11 -20.93
C PRO A 532 -22.78 -6.09 -20.29
N GLY A 533 -24.05 -5.99 -20.67
CA GLY A 533 -25.11 -6.90 -20.19
C GLY A 533 -25.59 -6.67 -18.75
N ALA A 534 -25.05 -5.71 -18.01
CA ALA A 534 -25.59 -5.32 -16.72
C ALA A 534 -26.94 -4.60 -16.92
N ALA A 535 -28.00 -5.13 -16.31
CA ALA A 535 -29.28 -4.43 -16.27
C ALA A 535 -29.11 -3.11 -15.53
N ALA A 536 -29.52 -2.00 -16.15
CA ALA A 536 -29.61 -0.72 -15.45
C ALA A 536 -30.57 -0.90 -14.27
N VAL A 537 -30.14 -0.58 -13.06
CA VAL A 537 -31.03 -0.55 -11.91
C VAL A 537 -32.01 0.60 -12.13
N GLY A 538 -33.19 0.25 -12.65
CA GLY A 538 -34.41 1.06 -12.67
C GLY A 538 -34.33 2.38 -13.45
N VAL A 539 -34.22 2.35 -14.80
CA VAL A 539 -34.75 3.45 -15.65
C VAL A 539 -35.16 2.90 -17.02
N ASP A 540 -36.35 3.30 -17.43
CA ASP A 540 -37.00 2.99 -18.70
C ASP A 540 -36.23 3.57 -19.89
N SER A 541 -36.22 2.84 -21.00
CA SER A 541 -35.39 3.05 -22.19
C SER A 541 -35.81 4.30 -22.99
N GLY A 542 -35.03 5.35 -22.87
CA GLY A 542 -35.08 6.50 -23.79
C GLY A 542 -33.67 6.78 -24.34
N GLY A 543 -33.31 6.12 -25.46
CA GLY A 543 -31.99 6.26 -26.07
C GLY A 543 -31.70 7.67 -26.59
N LYS A 544 -30.64 8.30 -26.08
CA LYS A 544 -29.94 9.39 -26.75
C LYS A 544 -28.49 9.03 -27.01
N LYS A 545 -28.01 9.37 -28.19
CA LYS A 545 -26.67 9.02 -28.69
C LYS A 545 -25.57 9.76 -27.93
N ALA A 546 -24.48 9.05 -27.63
CA ALA A 546 -23.31 9.51 -26.89
C ALA A 546 -22.55 10.75 -27.45
N ILE A 547 -22.96 11.30 -28.57
CA ILE A 547 -22.26 12.40 -29.24
C ILE A 547 -22.73 13.79 -28.77
N GLU A 548 -23.91 13.92 -28.15
CA GLU A 548 -24.42 15.23 -27.69
C GLU A 548 -23.92 15.63 -26.28
N LEU A 549 -23.37 14.69 -25.50
CA LEU A 549 -22.95 14.96 -24.13
C LEU A 549 -21.61 15.74 -24.00
N ILE A 550 -20.83 15.86 -25.08
CA ILE A 550 -19.52 16.53 -25.08
C ILE A 550 -19.64 18.06 -25.01
N ALA A 551 -20.79 18.63 -25.35
CA ALA A 551 -20.97 20.08 -25.41
C ALA A 551 -21.37 20.70 -24.06
N GLU A 552 -22.02 19.96 -23.16
CA GLU A 552 -22.56 20.51 -21.90
C GLU A 552 -21.57 20.48 -20.72
N THR A 553 -20.54 19.62 -20.75
CA THR A 553 -19.56 19.47 -19.66
C THR A 553 -18.50 20.57 -19.59
N LYS A 554 -18.36 21.41 -20.61
CA LYS A 554 -17.42 22.54 -20.59
C LYS A 554 -17.85 23.71 -19.70
N ALA A 555 -19.10 23.79 -19.29
CA ALA A 555 -19.63 24.91 -18.53
C ALA A 555 -19.62 24.71 -17.00
N ALA A 556 -19.44 23.49 -16.50
CA ALA A 556 -19.54 23.16 -15.07
C ALA A 556 -18.19 23.16 -14.31
N ALA A 557 -17.07 23.26 -15.02
CA ALA A 557 -15.74 23.12 -14.43
C ALA A 557 -15.17 24.41 -13.77
N ALA A 558 -15.91 25.50 -13.73
CA ALA A 558 -15.37 26.82 -13.38
C ALA A 558 -15.68 27.30 -11.94
N ALA A 559 -16.35 26.56 -11.11
CA ALA A 559 -16.71 27.06 -9.79
C ALA A 559 -16.70 25.93 -8.75
N VAL A 560 -15.55 25.58 -8.18
CA VAL A 560 -15.40 25.21 -6.75
C VAL A 560 -13.90 25.09 -6.43
N SER A 561 -13.35 26.07 -5.76
CA SER A 561 -12.04 25.97 -5.10
C SER A 561 -12.23 25.35 -3.71
N GLY A 562 -11.57 24.24 -3.43
CA GLY A 562 -11.41 23.74 -2.06
C GLY A 562 -12.13 22.44 -1.71
N THR A 563 -12.44 21.58 -2.68
CA THR A 563 -13.07 20.29 -2.45
C THR A 563 -12.32 19.16 -3.19
N VAL A 564 -12.40 17.94 -2.67
CA VAL A 564 -12.00 16.73 -3.40
C VAL A 564 -12.65 16.80 -4.79
N SER A 565 -11.84 17.09 -5.79
CA SER A 565 -12.34 17.11 -7.16
C SER A 565 -12.21 15.71 -7.72
N PHE A 566 -13.34 15.01 -7.89
CA PHE A 566 -13.36 13.87 -8.79
C PHE A 566 -13.18 14.39 -10.22
N VAL A 567 -11.97 14.25 -10.75
CA VAL A 567 -11.70 14.64 -12.13
C VAL A 567 -12.11 13.49 -13.05
N THR A 568 -13.14 13.72 -13.82
CA THR A 568 -13.56 12.78 -14.89
C THR A 568 -12.73 13.08 -16.13
N ILE A 569 -11.84 12.18 -16.52
CA ILE A 569 -11.15 12.26 -17.82
C ILE A 569 -12.07 11.63 -18.88
N VAL A 570 -12.36 12.38 -19.92
CA VAL A 570 -13.43 12.19 -20.92
C VAL A 570 -13.47 10.78 -21.55
N PRO A 571 -14.64 10.13 -21.61
CA PRO A 571 -14.79 8.72 -22.03
C PRO A 571 -14.53 8.40 -23.49
N ALA A 572 -14.55 9.37 -24.40
CA ALA A 572 -14.59 9.09 -25.84
C ALA A 572 -13.29 8.53 -26.43
N VAL A 573 -12.13 8.89 -25.87
CA VAL A 573 -10.83 8.35 -26.31
C VAL A 573 -10.58 6.98 -25.68
N PHE A 574 -11.11 6.76 -24.50
CA PHE A 574 -10.89 5.55 -23.72
C PHE A 574 -11.72 4.35 -24.19
N ALA A 575 -12.97 4.59 -24.57
CA ALA A 575 -13.81 3.54 -25.17
C ALA A 575 -13.24 3.03 -26.50
N ALA A 576 -12.60 3.89 -27.30
CA ALA A 576 -11.92 3.50 -28.52
C ALA A 576 -10.61 2.72 -28.25
N MET A 577 -9.88 3.02 -27.16
CA MET A 577 -8.66 2.30 -26.78
C MET A 577 -8.96 0.92 -26.19
N ILE A 578 -10.00 0.78 -25.37
CA ILE A 578 -10.44 -0.52 -24.84
C ILE A 578 -11.07 -1.37 -25.95
N ALA A 579 -11.85 -0.78 -26.86
CA ALA A 579 -12.42 -1.50 -28.00
C ALA A 579 -11.36 -1.99 -29.03
N LEU A 580 -10.16 -1.43 -28.99
CA LEU A 580 -9.00 -1.91 -29.78
C LEU A 580 -8.20 -2.99 -29.03
N MET A 581 -8.44 -3.17 -27.71
CA MET A 581 -7.77 -4.15 -26.86
C MET A 581 -8.61 -5.40 -26.58
N ILE A 582 -9.92 -5.37 -26.84
CA ILE A 582 -10.86 -6.50 -26.79
C ILE A 582 -11.09 -7.02 -28.22
#